data_9791a3884474f8c2507092ad216773bc
#
_entry.id   9791a3884474f8c2507092ad216773bc
#
_cell.length_a   1.000
_cell.length_b   1.000
_cell.length_c   1.000
_cell.angle_alpha   90.00
_cell.angle_beta   90.00
_cell.angle_gamma   90.00
#
_symmetry.space_group_name_H-M   'P 1'
#
loop_
_entity.id
_entity.type
_entity.pdbx_description
1 polymer ?
#
loop_
_entity_poly.entity_id
_entity_poly.type
_entity_poly.pdbx_seq_one_letter_code
_entity_poly.pdbx_strand_id
1 'polypeptide(L)'
;TDKGFRYFVNQLMDHVKLTAKEQQQLRGEVMKLSLVNAEVGRRLAKLITQQTAQASFAIFPEEISSTGLSNILDNPNLSGDDAKEIAQFFDSLDEYADQFINDYADGEAKAYIGKALARSKHSDYSMIVSGLKLPSGKKGVIGLIGPKSMQYQKNMSLMEYLAKLLGGGGVAILLFLIK
;
A
#
# COMPACT_ATOMS: atom_id res chain seq x y z
N THR A 1 20.82 13.00 2.15
CA THR A 1 21.14 11.60 1.82
C THR A 1 19.89 10.73 1.91
N ASP A 2 19.83 9.68 1.13
CA ASP A 2 18.71 8.70 1.18
C ASP A 2 18.51 8.14 2.60
N LYS A 3 19.58 7.93 3.33
CA LYS A 3 19.53 7.43 4.73
C LYS A 3 18.87 8.44 5.67
N GLY A 4 19.25 9.70 5.58
CA GLY A 4 18.66 10.77 6.39
C GLY A 4 17.20 11.02 6.04
N PHE A 5 16.86 10.99 4.76
CA PHE A 5 15.49 11.13 4.29
C PHE A 5 14.60 9.96 4.72
N ARG A 6 15.10 8.71 4.66
CA ARG A 6 14.41 7.53 5.20
C ARG A 6 14.14 7.66 6.69
N TYR A 7 15.11 8.09 7.46
CA TYR A 7 14.94 8.31 8.90
C TYR A 7 13.87 9.37 9.16
N PHE A 8 13.92 10.47 8.44
CA PHE A 8 12.91 11.53 8.56
C PHE A 8 11.51 11.02 8.24
N VAL A 9 11.32 10.33 7.10
CA VAL A 9 10.00 9.83 6.68
C VAL A 9 9.46 8.79 7.66
N ASN A 10 10.29 7.87 8.14
CA ASN A 10 9.83 6.76 8.96
C ASN A 10 9.73 7.08 10.47
N GLN A 11 10.47 8.07 10.95
CA GLN A 11 10.59 8.34 12.38
C GLN A 11 10.14 9.73 12.81
N LEU A 12 10.41 10.75 12.02
CA LEU A 12 10.21 12.14 12.39
C LEU A 12 9.04 12.82 11.68
N MET A 13 8.65 12.29 10.51
CA MET A 13 7.56 12.89 9.75
C MET A 13 6.22 12.63 10.41
N ASP A 14 5.51 13.69 10.74
CA ASP A 14 4.10 13.60 11.14
C ASP A 14 3.26 13.30 9.90
N HIS A 15 2.44 12.27 9.97
CA HIS A 15 1.53 11.96 8.87
C HIS A 15 0.46 13.03 8.75
N VAL A 16 0.33 13.61 7.57
CA VAL A 16 -0.76 14.54 7.28
C VAL A 16 -2.07 13.77 7.36
N LYS A 17 -2.93 14.17 8.29
CA LYS A 17 -4.29 13.58 8.37
C LYS A 17 -5.05 13.88 7.09
N LEU A 18 -5.72 12.88 6.57
CA LEU A 18 -6.64 13.05 5.45
C LEU A 18 -7.75 14.04 5.83
N THR A 19 -8.18 14.86 4.88
CA THR A 19 -9.31 15.77 5.10
C THR A 19 -10.60 14.97 5.35
N ALA A 20 -11.57 15.58 5.99
CA ALA A 20 -12.88 14.95 6.23
C ALA A 20 -13.54 14.47 4.91
N LYS A 21 -13.39 15.24 3.83
CA LYS A 21 -13.89 14.89 2.50
C LYS A 21 -13.18 13.65 1.92
N GLU A 22 -11.85 13.60 2.02
CA GLU A 22 -11.06 12.43 1.60
C GLU A 22 -11.43 11.19 2.38
N GLN A 23 -11.57 11.31 3.71
CA GLN A 23 -12.00 10.21 4.57
C GLN A 23 -13.40 9.70 4.20
N GLN A 24 -14.33 10.60 3.95
CA GLN A 24 -15.71 10.24 3.54
C GLN A 24 -15.72 9.54 2.19
N GLN A 25 -14.94 10.01 1.22
CA GLN A 25 -14.80 9.37 -0.09
C GLN A 25 -14.23 7.95 0.04
N LEU A 26 -13.17 7.78 0.82
CA LEU A 26 -12.57 6.46 1.07
C LEU A 26 -13.53 5.51 1.78
N ARG A 27 -14.29 5.99 2.76
CA ARG A 27 -15.34 5.18 3.41
C ARG A 27 -16.36 4.69 2.40
N GLY A 28 -16.83 5.59 1.51
CA GLY A 28 -17.76 5.22 0.44
C GLY A 28 -17.20 4.14 -0.49
N GLU A 29 -15.94 4.25 -0.89
CA GLU A 29 -15.27 3.26 -1.73
C GLU A 29 -15.08 1.91 -1.01
N VAL A 30 -14.65 1.94 0.26
CA VAL A 30 -14.50 0.73 1.08
C VAL A 30 -15.84 0.01 1.30
N MET A 31 -16.92 0.75 1.48
CA MET A 31 -18.27 0.18 1.61
C MET A 31 -18.72 -0.59 0.36
N LYS A 32 -18.26 -0.18 -0.81
CA LYS A 32 -18.54 -0.89 -2.07
C LYS A 32 -17.73 -2.19 -2.20
N LEU A 33 -16.68 -2.35 -1.37
CA LEU A 33 -15.91 -3.58 -1.34
C LEU A 33 -16.72 -4.65 -0.58
N SER A 34 -17.00 -5.75 -1.25
CA SER A 34 -17.54 -6.90 -0.56
C SER A 34 -16.41 -7.59 0.20
N LEU A 35 -16.30 -7.34 1.50
CA LEU A 35 -15.25 -7.92 2.36
C LEU A 35 -15.35 -9.45 2.52
N VAL A 36 -16.42 -10.04 2.02
CA VAL A 36 -16.67 -11.48 2.05
C VAL A 36 -16.23 -12.17 0.76
N ASN A 37 -15.84 -11.40 -0.25
CA ASN A 37 -15.52 -11.91 -1.57
C ASN A 37 -14.03 -12.26 -1.71
N ALA A 38 -13.76 -13.27 -2.55
CA ALA A 38 -12.41 -13.71 -2.90
C ALA A 38 -11.55 -12.65 -3.63
N GLU A 39 -12.12 -11.48 -3.97
CA GLU A 39 -11.45 -10.43 -4.75
C GLU A 39 -11.12 -9.17 -3.93
N VAL A 40 -11.12 -9.26 -2.60
CA VAL A 40 -10.83 -8.10 -1.73
C VAL A 40 -9.47 -7.49 -2.05
N GLY A 41 -8.45 -8.31 -2.18
CA GLY A 41 -7.09 -7.85 -2.48
C GLY A 41 -7.00 -7.10 -3.80
N ARG A 42 -7.62 -7.64 -4.84
CA ARG A 42 -7.66 -6.99 -6.16
C ARG A 42 -8.34 -5.62 -6.12
N ARG A 43 -9.47 -5.53 -5.42
CA ARG A 43 -10.21 -4.28 -5.30
C ARG A 43 -9.46 -3.25 -4.47
N LEU A 44 -8.78 -3.68 -3.40
CA LEU A 44 -7.92 -2.81 -2.59
C LEU A 44 -6.73 -2.28 -3.39
N ALA A 45 -6.01 -3.13 -4.09
CA ALA A 45 -4.93 -2.70 -4.96
C ALA A 45 -5.41 -1.66 -5.98
N LYS A 46 -6.54 -1.92 -6.61
CA LYS A 46 -7.15 -0.99 -7.58
C LYS A 46 -7.51 0.35 -6.96
N LEU A 47 -8.10 0.34 -5.75
CA LEU A 47 -8.43 1.56 -5.02
C LEU A 47 -7.18 2.38 -4.68
N ILE A 48 -6.13 1.74 -4.19
CA ILE A 48 -4.86 2.40 -3.87
C ILE A 48 -4.26 3.06 -5.12
N THR A 49 -4.21 2.34 -6.23
CA THR A 49 -3.71 2.88 -7.51
C THR A 49 -4.55 4.06 -7.99
N GLN A 50 -5.87 4.00 -7.88
CA GLN A 50 -6.75 5.10 -8.26
C GLN A 50 -6.53 6.36 -7.40
N GLN A 51 -6.26 6.18 -6.12
CA GLN A 51 -6.06 7.30 -5.18
C GLN A 51 -4.65 7.90 -5.24
N THR A 52 -3.65 7.13 -5.61
CA THR A 52 -2.24 7.53 -5.55
C THR A 52 -1.57 7.72 -6.91
N ALA A 53 -2.17 7.18 -7.97
CA ALA A 53 -1.57 7.07 -9.30
C ALA A 53 -0.25 6.29 -9.31
N GLN A 54 -0.03 5.42 -8.30
CA GLN A 54 1.14 4.56 -8.19
C GLN A 54 0.79 3.11 -8.52
N ALA A 55 1.79 2.27 -8.70
CA ALA A 55 1.59 0.84 -8.73
C ALA A 55 1.33 0.31 -7.33
N SER A 56 0.43 -0.65 -7.18
CA SER A 56 0.06 -1.18 -5.87
C SER A 56 -0.10 -2.70 -5.90
N PHE A 57 -0.04 -3.27 -4.71
CA PHE A 57 -0.26 -4.70 -4.50
C PHE A 57 -1.00 -4.96 -3.20
N ALA A 58 -1.67 -6.08 -3.14
CA ALA A 58 -2.30 -6.61 -1.94
C ALA A 58 -1.98 -8.10 -1.83
N ILE A 59 -1.56 -8.50 -0.65
CA ILE A 59 -1.17 -9.87 -0.33
C ILE A 59 -2.03 -10.37 0.81
N PHE A 60 -2.83 -11.39 0.54
CA PHE A 60 -3.55 -12.19 1.52
C PHE A 60 -3.14 -13.66 1.36
N PRO A 61 -3.35 -14.52 2.37
CA PRO A 61 -2.89 -15.92 2.29
C PRO A 61 -3.36 -16.68 1.05
N GLU A 62 -4.53 -16.35 0.53
CA GLU A 62 -5.15 -17.05 -0.61
C GLU A 62 -5.28 -16.19 -1.87
N GLU A 63 -4.86 -14.93 -1.79
CA GLU A 63 -5.04 -13.98 -2.88
C GLU A 63 -3.90 -12.98 -2.94
N ILE A 64 -3.21 -12.95 -4.06
CA ILE A 64 -2.17 -11.96 -4.36
C ILE A 64 -2.60 -11.19 -5.59
N SER A 65 -2.63 -9.87 -5.48
CA SER A 65 -3.08 -8.99 -6.54
C SER A 65 -2.15 -7.79 -6.69
N SER A 66 -1.99 -7.33 -7.91
CA SER A 66 -1.25 -6.11 -8.22
C SER A 66 -1.91 -5.35 -9.36
N THR A 67 -1.67 -4.05 -9.41
CA THR A 67 -2.18 -3.19 -10.48
C THR A 67 -1.35 -1.91 -10.60
N GLY A 68 -1.50 -1.22 -11.72
CA GLY A 68 -0.86 0.09 -11.92
C GLY A 68 0.61 0.04 -12.30
N LEU A 69 1.15 -1.12 -12.66
CA LEU A 69 2.56 -1.23 -13.09
C LEU A 69 2.87 -0.30 -14.28
N SER A 70 1.92 -0.13 -15.20
CA SER A 70 2.06 0.81 -16.32
C SER A 70 2.32 2.24 -15.88
N ASN A 71 1.77 2.68 -14.74
CA ASN A 71 2.00 4.03 -14.21
C ASN A 71 3.48 4.27 -13.90
N ILE A 72 4.20 3.23 -13.54
CA ILE A 72 5.64 3.30 -13.28
C ILE A 72 6.42 3.19 -14.58
N LEU A 73 6.10 2.21 -15.41
CA LEU A 73 6.83 1.91 -16.64
C LEU A 73 6.73 3.02 -17.68
N ASP A 74 5.67 3.83 -17.62
CA ASP A 74 5.48 5.00 -18.50
C ASP A 74 6.32 6.21 -18.09
N ASN A 75 7.03 6.15 -16.95
CA ASN A 75 7.90 7.26 -16.52
C ASN A 75 9.16 7.30 -17.40
N PRO A 76 9.39 8.42 -18.15
CA PRO A 76 10.54 8.55 -19.05
C PRO A 76 11.89 8.59 -18.32
N ASN A 77 11.89 8.86 -17.02
CA ASN A 77 13.10 8.91 -16.19
C ASN A 77 13.43 7.55 -15.55
N LEU A 78 12.61 6.54 -15.77
CA LEU A 78 12.85 5.19 -15.24
C LEU A 78 14.02 4.55 -15.98
N SER A 79 15.04 4.11 -15.25
CA SER A 79 16.12 3.32 -15.83
C SER A 79 15.63 1.92 -16.23
N GLY A 80 16.27 1.32 -17.22
CA GLY A 80 15.96 -0.04 -17.63
C GLY A 80 16.18 -1.06 -16.51
N ASP A 81 17.18 -0.84 -15.67
CA ASP A 81 17.48 -1.70 -14.52
C ASP A 81 16.39 -1.59 -13.45
N ASP A 82 15.94 -0.38 -13.13
CA ASP A 82 14.83 -0.18 -12.18
C ASP A 82 13.52 -0.78 -12.72
N ALA A 83 13.24 -0.61 -14.01
CA ALA A 83 12.06 -1.22 -14.64
C ALA A 83 12.07 -2.73 -14.49
N LYS A 84 13.22 -3.35 -14.73
CA LYS A 84 13.39 -4.80 -14.61
C LYS A 84 13.22 -5.28 -13.17
N GLU A 85 13.83 -4.58 -12.21
CA GLU A 85 13.70 -4.93 -10.78
C GLU A 85 12.25 -4.83 -10.31
N ILE A 86 11.54 -3.76 -10.68
CA ILE A 86 10.14 -3.56 -10.32
C ILE A 86 9.27 -4.67 -10.93
N ALA A 87 9.47 -4.98 -12.20
CA ALA A 87 8.73 -6.05 -12.87
C ALA A 87 8.98 -7.40 -12.19
N GLN A 88 10.24 -7.73 -11.89
CA GLN A 88 10.60 -8.96 -11.18
C GLN A 88 9.99 -9.03 -9.78
N PHE A 89 9.94 -7.92 -9.05
CA PHE A 89 9.28 -7.86 -7.75
C PHE A 89 7.78 -8.19 -7.86
N PHE A 90 7.08 -7.59 -8.81
CA PHE A 90 5.66 -7.87 -9.02
C PHE A 90 5.40 -9.30 -9.45
N ASP A 91 6.28 -9.87 -10.27
CA ASP A 91 6.19 -11.27 -10.71
C ASP A 91 6.45 -12.27 -9.57
N SER A 92 7.17 -11.86 -8.53
CA SER A 92 7.59 -12.70 -7.41
C SER A 92 6.86 -12.37 -6.09
N LEU A 93 5.73 -11.69 -6.13
CA LEU A 93 4.98 -11.33 -4.92
C LEU A 93 4.60 -12.54 -4.05
N ASP A 94 4.33 -13.67 -4.67
CA ASP A 94 4.02 -14.93 -3.99
C ASP A 94 5.20 -15.44 -3.15
N GLU A 95 6.43 -15.22 -3.60
CA GLU A 95 7.64 -15.61 -2.86
C GLU A 95 7.85 -14.77 -1.58
N TYR A 96 7.33 -13.54 -1.56
CA TYR A 96 7.44 -12.62 -0.42
C TYR A 96 6.22 -12.67 0.51
N ALA A 97 5.16 -13.37 0.12
CA ALA A 97 3.86 -13.29 0.79
C ALA A 97 3.92 -13.63 2.28
N ASP A 98 4.50 -14.77 2.62
CA ASP A 98 4.57 -15.22 4.02
C ASP A 98 5.43 -14.27 4.87
N GLN A 99 6.56 -13.84 4.32
CA GLN A 99 7.45 -12.90 5.00
C GLN A 99 6.75 -11.57 5.26
N PHE A 100 6.07 -11.01 4.25
CA PHE A 100 5.36 -9.73 4.39
C PHE A 100 4.22 -9.80 5.40
N ILE A 101 3.43 -10.87 5.38
CA ILE A 101 2.33 -11.05 6.35
C ILE A 101 2.87 -11.14 7.79
N ASN A 102 4.04 -11.72 7.99
CA ASN A 102 4.67 -11.85 9.30
C ASN A 102 5.39 -10.59 9.77
N ASP A 103 5.99 -9.84 8.84
CA ASP A 103 6.87 -8.70 9.17
C ASP A 103 6.14 -7.38 9.42
N TYR A 104 4.90 -7.25 8.96
CA TYR A 104 4.15 -5.99 9.08
C TYR A 104 3.03 -6.08 10.10
N ALA A 105 3.09 -5.16 11.08
CA ALA A 105 2.04 -5.02 12.07
C ALA A 105 0.80 -4.32 11.49
N ASP A 106 -0.35 -4.66 12.04
CA ASP A 106 -1.62 -4.10 11.60
C ASP A 106 -1.68 -2.58 11.79
N GLY A 107 -2.04 -1.86 10.74
CA GLY A 107 -2.33 -0.43 10.76
C GLY A 107 -1.12 0.50 10.76
N GLU A 108 0.09 -0.02 10.75
CA GLU A 108 1.31 0.79 10.67
C GLU A 108 1.91 0.74 9.27
N ALA A 109 2.09 1.90 8.65
CA ALA A 109 2.75 2.02 7.36
C ALA A 109 4.25 2.26 7.52
N LYS A 110 5.06 1.59 6.70
CA LYS A 110 6.51 1.77 6.61
C LYS A 110 6.92 2.14 5.21
N ALA A 111 7.84 3.10 5.09
CA ALA A 111 8.40 3.53 3.81
C ALA A 111 9.83 3.01 3.64
N TYR A 112 10.11 2.47 2.47
CA TYR A 112 11.42 2.00 2.03
C TYR A 112 11.87 2.85 0.86
N ILE A 113 12.82 3.75 1.10
CA ILE A 113 13.25 4.76 0.14
C ILE A 113 14.53 4.31 -0.54
N GLY A 114 14.51 4.24 -1.88
CA GLY A 114 15.68 3.97 -2.71
C GLY A 114 16.33 2.59 -2.55
N LYS A 115 15.77 1.70 -1.71
CA LYS A 115 16.19 0.31 -1.52
C LYS A 115 15.01 -0.64 -1.42
N ALA A 116 13.87 -0.23 -1.94
CA ALA A 116 12.62 -0.94 -1.74
C ALA A 116 12.68 -2.41 -2.17
N LEU A 117 13.46 -2.71 -3.19
CA LEU A 117 13.45 -3.98 -3.87
C LEU A 117 14.71 -4.83 -3.61
N ALA A 118 15.35 -4.63 -2.48
CA ALA A 118 16.34 -5.50 -1.83
C ALA A 118 17.65 -5.82 -2.58
N ARG A 119 17.78 -5.54 -3.87
CA ARG A 119 18.95 -5.97 -4.67
C ARG A 119 19.77 -4.81 -5.26
N SER A 120 19.17 -3.64 -5.41
CA SER A 120 19.84 -2.46 -5.96
C SER A 120 20.42 -1.58 -4.85
N LYS A 121 21.63 -1.10 -5.05
CA LYS A 121 22.27 -0.14 -4.15
C LYS A 121 21.69 1.27 -4.29
N HIS A 122 21.08 1.59 -5.42
CA HIS A 122 20.52 2.91 -5.77
C HIS A 122 19.29 2.72 -6.67
N SER A 123 18.13 2.71 -6.08
CA SER A 123 16.86 2.76 -6.83
C SER A 123 16.26 4.16 -6.74
N ASP A 124 15.72 4.65 -7.85
CA ASP A 124 14.95 5.90 -7.90
C ASP A 124 13.49 5.70 -7.44
N TYR A 125 13.16 4.50 -7.01
CA TYR A 125 11.84 4.11 -6.55
C TYR A 125 11.81 3.79 -5.06
N SER A 126 10.64 3.95 -4.50
CA SER A 126 10.37 3.71 -3.09
C SER A 126 9.10 2.88 -2.93
N MET A 127 8.97 2.20 -1.81
CA MET A 127 7.83 1.37 -1.47
C MET A 127 7.24 1.81 -0.14
N ILE A 128 5.92 1.84 -0.05
CA ILE A 128 5.19 1.98 1.22
C ILE A 128 4.39 0.70 1.43
N VAL A 129 4.49 0.13 2.62
CA VAL A 129 3.83 -1.14 2.98
C VAL A 129 3.10 -0.97 4.30
N SER A 130 1.90 -1.50 4.41
CA SER A 130 1.13 -1.54 5.65
C SER A 130 0.50 -2.92 5.84
N GLY A 131 0.64 -3.47 7.04
CA GLY A 131 -0.13 -4.63 7.44
C GLY A 131 -1.58 -4.26 7.74
N LEU A 132 -2.49 -5.18 7.52
CA LEU A 132 -3.89 -5.03 7.87
C LEU A 132 -4.50 -6.36 8.30
N LYS A 133 -5.61 -6.27 9.03
CA LYS A 133 -6.39 -7.42 9.45
C LYS A 133 -7.85 -7.19 9.09
N LEU A 134 -8.44 -8.09 8.34
CA LEU A 134 -9.86 -8.04 8.00
C LEU A 134 -10.72 -8.41 9.22
N PRO A 135 -12.01 -8.01 9.26
CA PRO A 135 -12.93 -8.39 10.33
C PRO A 135 -13.05 -9.90 10.54
N SER A 136 -12.82 -10.68 9.48
CA SER A 136 -12.76 -12.14 9.53
C SER A 136 -11.57 -12.71 10.32
N GLY A 137 -10.61 -11.86 10.73
CA GLY A 137 -9.35 -12.27 11.31
C GLY A 137 -8.23 -12.53 10.29
N LYS A 138 -8.52 -12.50 9.00
CA LYS A 138 -7.57 -12.72 7.92
C LYS A 138 -6.57 -11.57 7.86
N LYS A 139 -5.29 -11.89 8.03
CA LYS A 139 -4.20 -10.92 7.92
C LYS A 139 -3.74 -10.77 6.48
N GLY A 140 -3.37 -9.54 6.13
CA GLY A 140 -2.84 -9.23 4.82
C GLY A 140 -1.88 -8.05 4.85
N VAL A 141 -1.36 -7.73 3.71
CA VAL A 141 -0.45 -6.61 3.49
C VAL A 141 -0.88 -5.88 2.24
N ILE A 142 -0.90 -4.57 2.32
CA ILE A 142 -1.08 -3.69 1.17
C ILE A 142 0.18 -2.86 0.96
N GLY A 143 0.51 -2.60 -0.29
CA GLY A 143 1.69 -1.83 -0.61
C GLY A 143 1.54 -1.03 -1.89
N LEU A 144 2.40 -0.03 -2.02
CA LEU A 144 2.54 0.74 -3.25
C LEU A 144 4.01 0.99 -3.57
N ILE A 145 4.30 1.12 -4.85
CA ILE A 145 5.61 1.49 -5.37
C ILE A 145 5.45 2.74 -6.22
N GLY A 146 6.29 3.72 -5.97
CA GLY A 146 6.34 4.97 -6.69
C GLY A 146 7.73 5.61 -6.69
N PRO A 147 7.89 6.73 -7.40
CA PRO A 147 9.16 7.43 -7.43
C PRO A 147 9.56 7.95 -6.04
N LYS A 148 10.85 8.15 -5.81
CA LYS A 148 11.35 8.76 -4.56
C LYS A 148 10.71 10.11 -4.25
N SER A 149 10.24 10.83 -5.26
CA SER A 149 9.58 12.12 -5.13
C SER A 149 8.10 12.04 -4.76
N MET A 150 7.54 10.83 -4.55
CA MET A 150 6.13 10.68 -4.20
C MET A 150 5.77 11.37 -2.89
N GLN A 151 4.49 11.64 -2.72
CA GLN A 151 3.95 12.29 -1.52
C GLN A 151 3.83 11.29 -0.35
N TYR A 152 4.93 11.07 0.36
CA TYR A 152 5.01 10.05 1.43
C TYR A 152 3.96 10.25 2.52
N GLN A 153 3.82 11.48 3.05
CA GLN A 153 2.88 11.77 4.13
C GLN A 153 1.45 11.39 3.73
N LYS A 154 1.02 11.84 2.57
CA LYS A 154 -0.32 11.57 2.05
C LYS A 154 -0.53 10.08 1.80
N ASN A 155 0.43 9.44 1.16
CA ASN A 155 0.34 8.02 0.81
C ASN A 155 0.38 7.12 2.05
N MET A 156 1.24 7.42 3.02
CA MET A 156 1.27 6.69 4.30
C MET A 156 -0.03 6.88 5.08
N SER A 157 -0.55 8.09 5.14
CA SER A 157 -1.84 8.38 5.80
C SER A 157 -3.00 7.64 5.14
N LEU A 158 -3.01 7.57 3.80
CA LEU A 158 -3.99 6.78 3.04
C LEU A 158 -3.91 5.29 3.42
N MET A 159 -2.71 4.73 3.42
CA MET A 159 -2.51 3.31 3.71
C MET A 159 -2.92 2.96 5.14
N GLU A 160 -2.55 3.79 6.12
CA GLU A 160 -2.94 3.60 7.51
C GLU A 160 -4.45 3.76 7.72
N TYR A 161 -5.07 4.72 7.03
CA TYR A 161 -6.51 4.92 7.11
C TYR A 161 -7.29 3.74 6.52
N LEU A 162 -6.86 3.22 5.38
CA LEU A 162 -7.45 2.01 4.80
C LEU A 162 -7.30 0.81 5.72
N ALA A 163 -6.14 0.62 6.31
CA ALA A 163 -5.91 -0.46 7.27
C ALA A 163 -6.83 -0.36 8.49
N LYS A 164 -7.06 0.85 9.02
CA LYS A 164 -8.03 1.09 10.10
C LYS A 164 -9.46 0.81 9.69
N LEU A 165 -9.89 1.28 8.54
CA LEU A 165 -11.25 1.03 8.04
C LEU A 165 -11.52 -0.46 7.86
N LEU A 166 -10.55 -1.19 7.32
CA LEU A 166 -10.67 -2.62 7.07
C LEU A 166 -10.48 -3.46 8.32
N GLY A 167 -9.76 -2.95 9.31
CA GLY A 167 -9.43 -3.64 10.55
C GLY A 167 -10.56 -3.77 11.58
N GLY A 168 -11.78 -3.40 11.23
CA GLY A 168 -12.97 -3.65 12.03
C GLY A 168 -13.50 -2.46 12.84
N GLY A 169 -12.67 -1.49 13.22
CA GLY A 169 -13.12 -0.30 13.97
C GLY A 169 -14.02 0.62 13.14
N GLY A 170 -13.62 0.90 11.89
CA GLY A 170 -14.37 1.75 10.97
C GLY A 170 -15.51 1.04 10.25
N VAL A 171 -15.30 -0.19 9.81
CA VAL A 171 -16.30 -0.97 9.06
C VAL A 171 -17.43 -1.47 9.96
N ALA A 172 -17.13 -1.85 11.21
CA ALA A 172 -18.15 -2.23 12.17
C ALA A 172 -19.09 -1.05 12.50
N ILE A 173 -18.57 0.15 12.63
CA ILE A 173 -19.36 1.36 12.84
C ILE A 173 -20.21 1.66 11.61
N LEU A 174 -19.69 1.48 10.41
CA LEU A 174 -20.43 1.69 9.16
C LEU A 174 -21.56 0.66 8.99
N LEU A 175 -21.33 -0.60 9.32
CA LEU A 175 -22.37 -1.63 9.30
C LEU A 175 -23.46 -1.38 10.36
N PHE A 176 -23.10 -0.75 11.48
CA PHE A 176 -24.06 -0.37 12.53
C PHE A 176 -24.91 0.84 12.13
N LEU A 177 -24.36 1.76 11.34
CA LEU A 177 -25.06 2.96 10.87
C LEU A 177 -26.00 2.70 9.69
N ILE A 178 -25.87 1.56 9.01
CA ILE A 178 -26.70 1.14 7.87
C ILE A 178 -27.91 0.29 8.32
N LYS A 179 -27.92 -0.16 9.54
CA LYS A 179 -29.08 -0.79 10.16
C LYS A 179 -29.97 0.27 10.82
#